data_ca14a8d0687dfd5bceb1e2f0d62188ff
#
_entry.id   ca14a8d0687dfd5bceb1e2f0d62188ff
#
_cell.length_a   1.000
_cell.length_b   1.000
_cell.length_c   1.000
_cell.angle_alpha   90.00
_cell.angle_beta   90.00
_cell.angle_gamma   90.00
#
_symmetry.space_group_name_H-M   'P 1'
#
loop_
_entity.id
_entity.type
_entity.pdbx_description
1 polymer ?
#
loop_
_entity_poly.entity_id
_entity_poly.type
_entity_poly.pdbx_seq_one_letter_code
_entity_poly.pdbx_strand_id
1 'polypeptide(L)'
;MLSTGGDLTYLNASTSFETGRWYHVVGTYNGSRMRIYNNGTERGSNTSRRGSIDYSPATFVIGCYLDDNEFYPLEGFISEVRLYNRALSSQQVRNRYNRTRGRHTTRPKPPVVVTNRELSAGPYLAFTSPSEALVRWETAKPMPTRLAYGMTPTLQNRINQQERKRSHEVILPGIEPGAIYHYSVGIEKDGQTQWLEPATGESDFNYSRPDISAIESPYAQDERMRKSSAAAEAILAATGIRKGYALDYGCGEGRLAFALASRTELTVIGVTDDAGEATRARAALRRAGIYGTRVTIQHRPLAKLGHTDNLYNLAVSSELLHNGELPGDRVELLRVLRPSGGVLALDGLPQSGLAKLITGSPLVLGTTTEVSGELLLAKRKPLDGAGEWTHTYGTAAQTANSGDEIVNGSKMALQWFGKPGARGMIDRQGRNPPPLTSNGFLYVQGDNRIWGQDAFNGTILWNYEFPSELRRVNTPRDGSNMCADDSSLFVAMRDRAYRFDGKTGRLLRSFPVISNEAANWGYIANDDGLLFGGSVKPGSEYTKFKGTPYWYDSTGTQDTAKVCSDNLFAIDRQTGRKQW
;
A
#
# COMPACT_ATOMS: atom_id res chain seq x y z
N MET A 1 26.10 -20.72 10.99
CA MET A 1 25.13 -21.80 11.05
C MET A 1 25.58 -22.91 10.13
N LEU A 2 25.42 -24.17 10.49
CA LEU A 2 25.85 -25.33 9.71
C LEU A 2 24.97 -26.52 10.05
N SER A 3 24.54 -27.32 9.05
CA SER A 3 23.86 -28.59 9.26
C SER A 3 24.78 -29.76 8.88
N THR A 4 24.81 -30.80 9.70
CA THR A 4 25.50 -32.07 9.43
C THR A 4 24.65 -33.20 10.00
N GLY A 5 24.32 -34.20 9.15
CA GLY A 5 23.49 -35.35 9.55
C GLY A 5 22.07 -34.98 9.99
N GLY A 6 21.48 -33.94 9.40
CA GLY A 6 20.14 -33.46 9.68
C GLY A 6 20.05 -32.49 10.87
N ASP A 7 21.13 -32.30 11.63
CA ASP A 7 21.13 -31.44 12.80
C ASP A 7 21.80 -30.08 12.55
N LEU A 8 21.10 -29.02 12.92
CA LEU A 8 21.57 -27.64 12.82
C LEU A 8 22.43 -27.24 14.02
N THR A 9 23.52 -26.51 13.77
CA THR A 9 24.33 -25.94 14.84
C THR A 9 24.76 -24.51 14.55
N TYR A 10 24.91 -23.73 15.61
CA TYR A 10 25.29 -22.33 15.54
C TYR A 10 26.68 -22.12 16.13
N LEU A 11 27.39 -21.15 15.60
CA LEU A 11 28.62 -20.63 16.18
C LEU A 11 28.55 -19.11 16.21
N ASN A 12 28.51 -18.56 17.41
CA ASN A 12 28.49 -17.13 17.63
C ASN A 12 29.91 -16.61 17.87
N ALA A 13 30.23 -15.49 17.25
CA ALA A 13 31.48 -14.79 17.52
C ALA A 13 31.33 -13.95 18.80
N SER A 14 32.27 -14.06 19.75
CA SER A 14 32.36 -13.11 20.87
C SER A 14 33.00 -11.81 20.39
N THR A 15 32.23 -11.00 19.64
CA THR A 15 32.66 -9.69 19.16
C THR A 15 31.44 -8.82 18.94
N SER A 16 31.59 -7.53 19.20
CA SER A 16 30.63 -6.51 18.82
C SER A 16 31.04 -5.87 17.51
N PHE A 17 30.05 -5.50 16.70
CA PHE A 17 30.25 -4.74 15.46
C PHE A 17 29.85 -3.28 15.72
N GLU A 18 30.70 -2.36 15.33
CA GLU A 18 30.42 -0.93 15.35
C GLU A 18 29.97 -0.46 13.97
N THR A 19 28.97 0.39 13.92
CA THR A 19 28.52 1.00 12.65
C THR A 19 29.60 1.90 12.06
N GLY A 20 29.61 2.01 10.74
CA GLY A 20 30.60 2.84 10.02
C GLY A 20 32.00 2.24 9.94
N ARG A 21 32.17 0.95 10.19
CA ARG A 21 33.44 0.22 10.04
C ARG A 21 33.31 -0.94 9.07
N TRP A 22 34.42 -1.21 8.36
CA TRP A 22 34.56 -2.41 7.57
C TRP A 22 35.10 -3.56 8.40
N TYR A 23 34.51 -4.73 8.18
CA TYR A 23 34.92 -5.96 8.85
C TYR A 23 35.21 -7.05 7.82
N HIS A 24 36.28 -7.79 8.06
CA HIS A 24 36.60 -9.01 7.31
C HIS A 24 36.11 -10.21 8.12
N VAL A 25 34.99 -10.79 7.71
CA VAL A 25 34.37 -11.93 8.42
C VAL A 25 34.59 -13.20 7.62
N VAL A 26 35.05 -14.27 8.28
CA VAL A 26 35.28 -15.56 7.66
C VAL A 26 34.72 -16.69 8.54
N GLY A 27 33.87 -17.53 7.96
CA GLY A 27 33.47 -18.83 8.54
C GLY A 27 34.25 -19.96 7.86
N THR A 28 34.75 -20.93 8.64
CA THR A 28 35.39 -22.14 8.09
C THR A 28 34.87 -23.40 8.77
N TYR A 29 34.78 -24.48 8.00
CA TYR A 29 34.48 -25.82 8.51
C TYR A 29 35.35 -26.84 7.80
N ASN A 30 35.97 -27.76 8.56
CA ASN A 30 36.91 -28.77 8.03
C ASN A 30 36.41 -30.22 8.19
N GLY A 31 35.12 -30.39 8.37
CA GLY A 31 34.51 -31.69 8.65
C GLY A 31 34.45 -32.10 10.13
N SER A 32 35.13 -31.35 11.02
CA SER A 32 35.13 -31.64 12.46
C SER A 32 35.12 -30.42 13.36
N ARG A 33 35.40 -29.24 12.81
CA ARG A 33 35.46 -28.00 13.58
C ARG A 33 34.99 -26.83 12.75
N MET A 34 34.03 -26.10 13.27
CA MET A 34 33.64 -24.75 12.81
C MET A 34 34.54 -23.71 13.48
N ARG A 35 34.90 -22.67 12.74
CA ARG A 35 35.56 -21.47 13.26
C ARG A 35 34.98 -20.23 12.62
N ILE A 36 34.93 -19.15 13.40
CA ILE A 36 34.58 -17.82 12.90
C ILE A 36 35.70 -16.85 13.22
N TYR A 37 36.03 -16.02 12.24
CA TYR A 37 37.08 -15.02 12.33
C TYR A 37 36.51 -13.63 12.07
N ASN A 38 36.99 -12.66 12.82
CA ASN A 38 36.76 -11.24 12.55
C ASN A 38 38.11 -10.54 12.45
N ASN A 39 38.32 -9.82 11.35
CA ASN A 39 39.55 -9.08 11.07
C ASN A 39 40.83 -9.94 11.23
N GLY A 40 40.78 -11.16 10.70
CA GLY A 40 41.91 -12.10 10.71
C GLY A 40 42.12 -12.83 12.04
N THR A 41 41.36 -12.53 13.09
CA THR A 41 41.46 -13.15 14.41
C THR A 41 40.29 -14.11 14.64
N GLU A 42 40.57 -15.32 15.13
CA GLU A 42 39.54 -16.28 15.53
C GLU A 42 38.73 -15.74 16.71
N ARG A 43 37.41 -15.77 16.62
CA ARG A 43 36.47 -15.25 17.63
C ARG A 43 35.54 -16.31 18.21
N GLY A 44 35.63 -17.49 17.72
CA GLY A 44 34.89 -18.64 18.25
C GLY A 44 35.18 -19.91 17.45
N SER A 45 35.06 -21.05 18.10
CA SER A 45 35.08 -22.35 17.48
C SER A 45 34.10 -23.32 18.12
N ASN A 46 33.63 -24.31 17.33
CA ASN A 46 32.72 -25.33 17.81
C ASN A 46 33.11 -26.68 17.17
N THR A 47 33.14 -27.74 17.96
CA THR A 47 33.46 -29.12 17.54
C THR A 47 32.31 -30.10 17.83
N SER A 48 31.13 -29.61 18.13
CA SER A 48 29.97 -30.44 18.46
C SER A 48 29.45 -31.23 17.25
N ARG A 49 29.83 -30.84 16.04
CA ARG A 49 29.38 -31.48 14.80
C ARG A 49 30.55 -31.99 13.99
N ARG A 50 30.34 -33.16 13.34
CA ARG A 50 31.32 -33.82 12.48
C ARG A 50 30.62 -34.35 11.23
N GLY A 51 31.38 -34.53 10.16
CA GLY A 51 30.88 -35.06 8.89
C GLY A 51 30.76 -34.00 7.79
N SER A 52 30.12 -34.40 6.71
CA SER A 52 29.87 -33.51 5.56
C SER A 52 28.75 -32.50 5.90
N ILE A 53 28.82 -31.34 5.27
CA ILE A 53 27.75 -30.38 5.31
C ILE A 53 26.54 -30.93 4.55
N ASP A 54 25.36 -30.79 5.14
CA ASP A 54 24.12 -31.15 4.47
C ASP A 54 23.78 -30.01 3.49
N TYR A 55 23.53 -30.39 2.26
CA TYR A 55 23.05 -29.47 1.21
C TYR A 55 21.58 -29.79 0.97
N SER A 56 20.71 -28.87 1.33
CA SER A 56 19.32 -28.90 0.88
C SER A 56 19.15 -27.94 -0.31
N PRO A 57 18.14 -28.14 -1.16
CA PRO A 57 17.81 -27.19 -2.24
C PRO A 57 17.19 -25.92 -1.64
N ALA A 58 18.02 -25.12 -0.98
CA ALA A 58 17.63 -23.84 -0.41
C ALA A 58 18.27 -22.69 -1.18
N THR A 59 17.62 -21.55 -1.17
CA THR A 59 18.15 -20.32 -1.79
C THR A 59 19.41 -19.89 -1.06
N PHE A 60 20.52 -19.72 -1.81
CA PHE A 60 21.71 -19.09 -1.27
C PHE A 60 21.56 -17.58 -1.29
N VAL A 61 21.64 -16.95 -0.14
CA VAL A 61 21.47 -15.49 -0.01
C VAL A 61 22.76 -14.81 0.45
N ILE A 62 23.00 -13.61 -0.02
CA ILE A 62 24.11 -12.76 0.37
C ILE A 62 23.54 -11.44 0.89
N GLY A 63 23.99 -11.00 2.07
CA GLY A 63 23.53 -9.75 2.67
C GLY A 63 22.23 -9.84 3.42
N CYS A 64 21.74 -11.04 3.68
CA CYS A 64 20.61 -11.24 4.59
C CYS A 64 20.67 -12.61 5.25
N TYR A 65 19.91 -12.77 6.33
CA TYR A 65 19.44 -14.05 6.81
C TYR A 65 18.00 -14.23 6.30
N LEU A 66 17.73 -15.35 5.68
CA LEU A 66 16.41 -15.70 5.14
C LEU A 66 16.12 -17.16 5.46
N ASP A 67 14.99 -17.41 6.10
CA ASP A 67 14.38 -18.73 6.24
C ASP A 67 12.86 -18.66 6.00
N ASP A 68 12.14 -19.69 6.38
CA ASP A 68 10.70 -19.82 6.07
C ASP A 68 9.84 -18.73 6.73
N ASN A 69 10.31 -18.10 7.82
CA ASN A 69 9.56 -17.15 8.61
C ASN A 69 10.35 -15.92 9.07
N GLU A 70 11.65 -15.84 8.75
CA GLU A 70 12.50 -14.73 9.16
C GLU A 70 13.30 -14.15 7.99
N PHE A 71 13.37 -12.82 7.92
CA PHE A 71 14.18 -12.08 6.96
C PHE A 71 14.88 -10.92 7.66
N TYR A 72 16.22 -11.02 7.76
CA TYR A 72 17.07 -9.99 8.34
C TYR A 72 18.09 -9.49 7.33
N PRO A 73 17.80 -8.40 6.61
CA PRO A 73 18.74 -7.81 5.67
C PRO A 73 19.90 -7.13 6.39
N LEU A 74 21.09 -7.20 5.82
CA LEU A 74 22.23 -6.42 6.25
C LEU A 74 22.02 -4.96 5.85
N GLU A 75 21.92 -4.07 6.82
CA GLU A 75 21.97 -2.64 6.59
C GLU A 75 23.44 -2.19 6.47
N GLY A 76 23.99 -2.25 5.27
CA GLY A 76 25.40 -1.94 5.08
C GLY A 76 25.89 -2.24 3.68
N PHE A 77 27.20 -2.26 3.52
CA PHE A 77 27.86 -2.53 2.25
C PHE A 77 28.63 -3.83 2.31
N ILE A 78 28.53 -4.63 1.26
CA ILE A 78 29.36 -5.81 1.03
C ILE A 78 30.31 -5.49 -0.11
N SER A 79 31.62 -5.47 0.18
CA SER A 79 32.64 -5.20 -0.82
C SER A 79 33.01 -6.44 -1.64
N GLU A 80 33.07 -7.59 -0.97
CA GLU A 80 33.50 -8.83 -1.59
C GLU A 80 32.94 -10.04 -0.84
N VAL A 81 32.46 -11.05 -1.58
CA VAL A 81 32.11 -12.38 -1.06
C VAL A 81 32.95 -13.43 -1.76
N ARG A 82 33.50 -14.38 -1.00
CA ARG A 82 34.30 -15.49 -1.54
C ARG A 82 33.90 -16.79 -0.89
N LEU A 83 33.66 -17.79 -1.72
CA LEU A 83 33.40 -19.16 -1.32
C LEU A 83 34.60 -20.04 -1.66
N TYR A 84 34.89 -20.99 -0.78
CA TYR A 84 35.98 -21.94 -0.93
C TYR A 84 35.47 -23.36 -0.73
N ASN A 85 35.93 -24.29 -1.54
CA ASN A 85 35.63 -25.72 -1.41
C ASN A 85 36.49 -26.43 -0.34
N ARG A 86 37.24 -25.70 0.46
CA ARG A 86 38.06 -26.18 1.59
C ARG A 86 38.12 -25.17 2.72
N ALA A 87 38.31 -25.66 3.93
CA ALA A 87 38.58 -24.78 5.06
C ALA A 87 39.93 -24.05 4.90
N LEU A 88 39.90 -22.74 5.08
CA LEU A 88 41.12 -21.96 5.18
C LEU A 88 41.75 -22.15 6.57
N SER A 89 43.11 -22.21 6.64
CA SER A 89 43.82 -22.20 7.91
C SER A 89 43.75 -20.78 8.55
N SER A 90 43.94 -20.68 9.85
CA SER A 90 44.00 -19.40 10.56
C SER A 90 45.06 -18.46 9.97
N GLN A 91 46.18 -19.00 9.53
CA GLN A 91 47.25 -18.21 8.89
C GLN A 91 46.79 -17.69 7.51
N GLN A 92 46.07 -18.48 6.74
CA GLN A 92 45.53 -18.06 5.43
C GLN A 92 44.49 -16.95 5.61
N VAL A 93 43.61 -17.06 6.60
CA VAL A 93 42.62 -16.02 6.94
C VAL A 93 43.34 -14.73 7.33
N ARG A 94 44.32 -14.78 8.23
CA ARG A 94 45.12 -13.63 8.66
C ARG A 94 45.86 -12.96 7.52
N ASN A 95 46.54 -13.75 6.67
CA ASN A 95 47.27 -13.22 5.50
C ASN A 95 46.30 -12.53 4.53
N ARG A 96 45.11 -13.01 4.37
CA ARG A 96 44.10 -12.40 3.50
C ARG A 96 43.59 -11.08 4.09
N TYR A 97 43.26 -11.03 5.35
CA TYR A 97 42.92 -9.80 6.05
C TYR A 97 44.01 -8.75 5.89
N ASN A 98 45.28 -9.11 6.13
CA ASN A 98 46.39 -8.18 6.03
C ASN A 98 46.57 -7.61 4.62
N ARG A 99 46.28 -8.39 3.58
CA ARG A 99 46.34 -7.92 2.17
C ARG A 99 45.18 -6.99 1.79
N THR A 100 44.02 -7.12 2.42
CA THR A 100 42.80 -6.39 2.01
C THR A 100 42.46 -5.24 2.94
N ARG A 101 42.93 -5.24 4.21
CA ARG A 101 42.58 -4.23 5.21
C ARG A 101 42.88 -2.78 4.77
N GLY A 102 43.91 -2.55 3.97
CA GLY A 102 44.27 -1.23 3.45
C GLY A 102 43.32 -0.69 2.38
N ARG A 103 42.47 -1.53 1.80
CA ARG A 103 41.50 -1.12 0.76
C ARG A 103 40.24 -0.45 1.36
N HIS A 104 40.00 -0.59 2.66
CA HIS A 104 38.79 -0.19 3.35
C HIS A 104 39.13 0.70 4.55
N THR A 105 39.98 1.69 4.35
CA THR A 105 40.39 2.62 5.42
C THR A 105 39.47 3.82 5.59
N THR A 106 38.64 4.12 4.61
CA THR A 106 37.65 5.18 4.70
C THR A 106 36.44 4.68 5.44
N ARG A 107 36.17 5.30 6.58
CA ARG A 107 34.91 5.14 7.31
C ARG A 107 33.77 5.48 6.34
N PRO A 108 32.82 4.55 6.04
CA PRO A 108 31.61 4.95 5.34
C PRO A 108 31.02 6.11 6.16
N LYS A 109 30.81 7.25 5.53
CA LYS A 109 30.08 8.32 6.20
C LYS A 109 28.71 7.74 6.56
N PRO A 110 28.28 7.82 7.84
CA PRO A 110 26.89 7.49 8.14
C PRO A 110 26.02 8.36 7.24
N PRO A 111 24.91 7.84 6.71
CA PRO A 111 23.99 8.64 5.94
C PRO A 111 23.66 9.87 6.79
N VAL A 112 24.02 11.03 6.29
CA VAL A 112 23.60 12.29 6.90
C VAL A 112 22.09 12.31 6.66
N VAL A 113 21.31 12.12 7.72
CA VAL A 113 19.88 12.39 7.69
C VAL A 113 19.77 13.91 7.51
N VAL A 114 19.78 14.34 6.27
CA VAL A 114 19.50 15.73 5.93
C VAL A 114 18.00 15.88 6.16
N THR A 115 17.62 16.47 7.27
CA THR A 115 16.28 17.06 7.42
C THR A 115 16.20 18.13 6.37
N ASN A 116 15.61 17.78 5.24
CA ASN A 116 15.66 18.62 4.07
C ASN A 116 14.55 19.68 4.17
N ARG A 117 14.85 20.84 4.76
CA ARG A 117 13.95 21.98 4.82
C ARG A 117 13.54 22.52 3.44
N GLU A 118 14.17 22.01 2.39
CA GLU A 118 13.85 22.40 1.00
C GLU A 118 12.65 21.61 0.44
N LEU A 119 12.35 20.41 0.98
CA LEU A 119 11.14 19.68 0.64
C LEU A 119 10.01 20.07 1.59
N SER A 120 8.83 20.32 1.03
CA SER A 120 7.58 20.48 1.79
C SER A 120 6.74 19.21 1.80
N ALA A 121 6.97 18.28 0.87
CA ALA A 121 6.37 16.94 0.88
C ALA A 121 7.18 15.95 0.03
N GLY A 122 7.15 14.67 0.37
CA GLY A 122 7.77 13.59 -0.37
C GLY A 122 9.30 13.52 -0.26
N PRO A 123 9.96 12.78 -1.17
CA PRO A 123 9.36 12.12 -2.34
C PRO A 123 8.56 10.87 -1.96
N TYR A 124 7.57 10.53 -2.76
CA TYR A 124 6.86 9.26 -2.68
C TYR A 124 6.53 8.73 -4.07
N LEU A 125 6.43 7.41 -4.18
CA LEU A 125 6.22 6.70 -5.42
C LEU A 125 4.84 6.04 -5.43
N ALA A 126 4.13 6.13 -6.55
CA ALA A 126 2.91 5.40 -6.83
C ALA A 126 3.01 4.73 -8.20
N PHE A 127 2.44 3.55 -8.34
CA PHE A 127 2.30 2.92 -9.66
C PHE A 127 1.00 3.39 -10.32
N THR A 128 1.11 3.94 -11.51
CA THR A 128 -0.02 4.52 -12.27
C THR A 128 -0.56 3.60 -13.35
N SER A 129 0.30 2.72 -13.87
CA SER A 129 -0.06 1.66 -14.82
C SER A 129 0.82 0.43 -14.58
N PRO A 130 0.57 -0.72 -15.21
CA PRO A 130 1.46 -1.88 -15.10
C PRO A 130 2.91 -1.62 -15.50
N SER A 131 3.15 -0.63 -16.35
CA SER A 131 4.46 -0.29 -16.89
C SER A 131 4.98 1.09 -16.51
N GLU A 132 4.29 1.80 -15.59
CA GLU A 132 4.67 3.16 -15.20
C GLU A 132 4.56 3.37 -13.70
N ALA A 133 5.52 4.11 -13.16
CA ALA A 133 5.47 4.65 -11.81
C ALA A 133 5.55 6.17 -11.84
N LEU A 134 4.96 6.82 -10.85
CA LEU A 134 4.93 8.26 -10.67
C LEU A 134 5.67 8.61 -9.38
N VAL A 135 6.72 9.42 -9.48
CA VAL A 135 7.39 10.01 -8.33
C VAL A 135 6.87 11.43 -8.12
N ARG A 136 6.42 11.71 -6.90
CA ARG A 136 5.89 13.02 -6.50
C ARG A 136 6.68 13.62 -5.35
N TRP A 137 6.88 14.94 -5.40
CA TRP A 137 7.41 15.70 -4.26
C TRP A 137 7.00 17.17 -4.37
N GLU A 138 7.09 17.86 -3.25
CA GLU A 138 6.88 19.31 -3.19
C GLU A 138 8.10 20.00 -2.58
N THR A 139 8.41 21.18 -3.07
CA THR A 139 9.51 22.01 -2.58
C THR A 139 8.99 23.28 -1.88
N ALA A 140 9.70 23.74 -0.86
CA ALA A 140 9.34 24.92 -0.10
C ALA A 140 9.34 26.19 -0.97
N LYS A 141 10.21 26.24 -1.97
CA LYS A 141 10.31 27.34 -2.95
C LYS A 141 10.22 26.76 -4.37
N PRO A 142 9.79 27.54 -5.38
CA PRO A 142 9.81 27.07 -6.76
C PRO A 142 11.21 26.66 -7.21
N MET A 143 11.36 25.42 -7.69
CA MET A 143 12.62 24.83 -8.16
C MET A 143 12.46 24.13 -9.51
N PRO A 144 13.53 23.92 -10.29
CA PRO A 144 13.50 23.03 -11.45
C PRO A 144 13.21 21.59 -11.03
N THR A 145 12.55 20.82 -11.90
CA THR A 145 12.31 19.39 -11.66
C THR A 145 13.56 18.59 -12.01
N ARG A 146 14.13 17.90 -11.03
CA ARG A 146 15.32 17.05 -11.22
C ARG A 146 15.10 15.69 -10.57
N LEU A 147 15.22 14.62 -11.36
CA LEU A 147 15.09 13.25 -10.90
C LEU A 147 16.16 12.38 -11.57
N ALA A 148 16.84 11.58 -10.79
CA ALA A 148 17.70 10.50 -11.29
C ALA A 148 17.05 9.17 -10.91
N TYR A 149 17.09 8.17 -11.82
CA TYR A 149 16.47 6.87 -11.58
C TYR A 149 17.15 5.75 -12.36
N GLY A 150 16.88 4.51 -11.98
CA GLY A 150 17.38 3.31 -12.67
C GLY A 150 17.07 2.03 -11.91
N MET A 151 17.42 0.89 -12.50
CA MET A 151 17.28 -0.42 -11.88
C MET A 151 18.43 -0.74 -10.91
N THR A 152 19.39 0.15 -10.78
CA THR A 152 20.53 0.01 -9.88
C THR A 152 20.75 1.32 -9.10
N PRO A 153 21.42 1.28 -7.94
CA PRO A 153 21.72 2.47 -7.15
C PRO A 153 22.56 3.54 -7.88
N THR A 154 23.15 3.22 -9.04
CA THR A 154 23.95 4.18 -9.84
C THR A 154 23.09 5.18 -10.62
N LEU A 155 21.78 4.99 -10.70
CA LEU A 155 20.80 5.94 -11.25
C LEU A 155 21.17 6.43 -12.67
N GLN A 156 21.12 5.53 -13.66
CA GLN A 156 21.63 5.76 -15.01
C GLN A 156 20.84 6.81 -15.80
N ASN A 157 19.56 7.00 -15.48
CA ASN A 157 18.66 7.91 -16.18
C ASN A 157 18.48 9.20 -15.40
N ARG A 158 18.31 10.31 -16.12
CA ARG A 158 18.07 11.63 -15.53
C ARG A 158 16.98 12.38 -16.25
N ILE A 159 16.10 13.02 -15.49
CA ILE A 159 15.08 13.93 -15.98
C ILE A 159 15.37 15.31 -15.39
N ASN A 160 15.46 16.32 -16.28
CA ASN A 160 15.75 17.69 -15.92
C ASN A 160 14.76 18.59 -16.69
N GLN A 161 13.84 19.23 -15.98
CA GLN A 161 12.92 20.24 -16.52
C GLN A 161 13.25 21.58 -15.88
N GLN A 162 13.41 22.63 -16.68
CA GLN A 162 13.87 23.94 -16.20
C GLN A 162 12.76 24.79 -15.58
N GLU A 163 11.51 24.48 -15.88
CA GLU A 163 10.38 25.18 -15.30
C GLU A 163 10.44 25.11 -13.76
N ARG A 164 10.32 26.27 -13.12
CA ARG A 164 10.38 26.39 -11.66
C ARG A 164 8.98 26.28 -11.08
N LYS A 165 8.74 25.20 -10.35
CA LYS A 165 7.46 24.92 -9.70
C LYS A 165 7.69 24.36 -8.29
N ARG A 166 6.65 24.34 -7.48
CA ARG A 166 6.70 23.78 -6.13
C ARG A 166 6.27 22.31 -6.11
N SER A 167 5.30 21.97 -6.92
CA SER A 167 4.80 20.59 -7.02
C SER A 167 5.45 19.91 -8.25
N HIS A 168 6.05 18.78 -8.02
CA HIS A 168 6.78 18.01 -9.01
C HIS A 168 6.18 16.63 -9.15
N GLU A 169 5.95 16.23 -10.40
CA GLU A 169 5.47 14.91 -10.79
C GLU A 169 6.30 14.42 -11.97
N VAL A 170 6.84 13.22 -11.85
CA VAL A 170 7.68 12.61 -12.89
C VAL A 170 7.27 11.16 -13.09
N ILE A 171 6.89 10.84 -14.32
CA ILE A 171 6.57 9.46 -14.72
C ILE A 171 7.87 8.72 -15.05
N LEU A 172 8.04 7.55 -14.46
CA LEU A 172 9.08 6.58 -14.78
C LEU A 172 8.47 5.52 -15.71
N PRO A 173 8.83 5.51 -16.99
CA PRO A 173 8.31 4.54 -17.95
C PRO A 173 9.07 3.21 -17.88
N GLY A 174 8.50 2.17 -18.47
CA GLY A 174 9.15 0.88 -18.67
C GLY A 174 9.34 0.09 -17.38
N ILE A 175 8.38 0.21 -16.45
CA ILE A 175 8.39 -0.59 -15.22
C ILE A 175 8.18 -2.06 -15.55
N GLU A 176 9.09 -2.92 -15.11
CA GLU A 176 9.04 -4.36 -15.28
C GLU A 176 8.50 -5.05 -14.02
N PRO A 177 7.70 -6.10 -14.13
CA PRO A 177 7.24 -6.88 -12.97
C PRO A 177 8.40 -7.52 -12.20
N GLY A 178 8.32 -7.51 -10.87
CA GLY A 178 9.33 -8.12 -9.99
C GLY A 178 10.65 -7.35 -9.89
N ALA A 179 10.70 -6.11 -10.39
CA ALA A 179 11.90 -5.27 -10.37
C ALA A 179 11.91 -4.28 -9.20
N ILE A 180 13.11 -3.94 -8.73
CA ILE A 180 13.35 -2.86 -7.78
C ILE A 180 13.92 -1.68 -8.55
N TYR A 181 13.29 -0.54 -8.43
CA TYR A 181 13.72 0.73 -9.01
C TYR A 181 14.31 1.63 -7.94
N HIS A 182 15.39 2.30 -8.30
CA HIS A 182 16.05 3.30 -7.46
C HIS A 182 15.79 4.67 -8.05
N TYR A 183 15.56 5.66 -7.20
CA TYR A 183 15.39 7.04 -7.63
C TYR A 183 15.90 8.03 -6.58
N SER A 184 16.33 9.20 -7.04
CA SER A 184 16.78 10.31 -6.20
C SER A 184 16.29 11.63 -6.77
N VAL A 185 15.79 12.48 -5.91
CA VAL A 185 15.35 13.83 -6.25
C VAL A 185 16.51 14.80 -6.09
N GLY A 186 16.71 15.67 -7.07
CA GLY A 186 17.67 16.77 -7.00
C GLY A 186 16.99 18.07 -6.56
N ILE A 187 17.52 18.70 -5.53
CA ILE A 187 17.11 20.02 -5.06
C ILE A 187 18.18 21.04 -5.39
N GLU A 188 17.75 22.29 -5.63
CA GLU A 188 18.67 23.39 -5.87
C GLU A 188 19.01 24.07 -4.54
N LYS A 189 20.30 24.08 -4.21
CA LYS A 189 20.85 24.77 -3.06
C LYS A 189 22.12 25.51 -3.46
N ASP A 190 22.18 26.81 -3.14
CA ASP A 190 23.31 27.67 -3.46
C ASP A 190 23.74 27.61 -4.95
N GLY A 191 22.76 27.54 -5.86
CA GLY A 191 22.98 27.46 -7.31
C GLY A 191 23.45 26.08 -7.81
N GLN A 192 23.60 25.10 -6.94
CA GLN A 192 24.00 23.74 -7.28
C GLN A 192 22.88 22.74 -7.05
N THR A 193 22.89 21.63 -7.79
CA THR A 193 21.98 20.51 -7.55
C THR A 193 22.55 19.61 -6.47
N GLN A 194 21.85 19.52 -5.34
CA GLN A 194 22.10 18.53 -4.30
C GLN A 194 21.13 17.35 -4.50
N TRP A 195 21.66 16.15 -4.65
CA TRP A 195 20.87 14.94 -4.77
C TRP A 195 20.56 14.38 -3.38
N LEU A 196 19.31 14.00 -3.17
CA LEU A 196 18.88 13.31 -1.95
C LEU A 196 19.40 11.86 -1.95
N GLU A 197 19.36 11.22 -0.78
CA GLU A 197 19.64 9.78 -0.69
C GLU A 197 18.68 9.01 -1.61
N PRO A 198 19.20 8.02 -2.36
CA PRO A 198 18.38 7.21 -3.24
C PRO A 198 17.30 6.44 -2.46
N ALA A 199 16.08 6.52 -2.96
CA ALA A 199 14.94 5.74 -2.52
C ALA A 199 14.70 4.55 -3.46
N THR A 200 13.89 3.60 -3.03
CA THR A 200 13.52 2.43 -3.83
C THR A 200 12.02 2.35 -3.99
N GLY A 201 11.57 1.70 -5.08
CA GLY A 201 10.21 1.29 -5.33
C GLY A 201 10.18 -0.15 -5.86
N GLU A 202 9.34 -1.00 -5.30
CA GLU A 202 9.22 -2.40 -5.72
C GLU A 202 7.98 -2.60 -6.59
N SER A 203 8.17 -3.03 -7.83
CA SER A 203 7.05 -3.24 -8.76
C SER A 203 6.12 -4.41 -8.38
N ASP A 204 6.51 -5.27 -7.44
CA ASP A 204 5.61 -6.27 -6.86
C ASP A 204 4.43 -5.65 -6.10
N PHE A 205 4.55 -4.38 -5.69
CA PHE A 205 3.46 -3.59 -5.10
C PHE A 205 2.73 -2.71 -6.13
N ASN A 206 2.91 -3.01 -7.40
CA ASN A 206 2.10 -2.44 -8.46
C ASN A 206 0.74 -3.16 -8.52
N TYR A 207 -0.30 -2.52 -8.05
CA TYR A 207 -1.68 -3.04 -8.05
C TYR A 207 -2.52 -2.47 -9.18
N SER A 208 -1.94 -1.67 -10.06
CA SER A 208 -2.62 -1.15 -11.25
C SER A 208 -3.04 -2.29 -12.18
N ARG A 209 -4.11 -2.09 -12.90
CA ARG A 209 -4.64 -3.09 -13.82
C ARG A 209 -4.26 -2.74 -15.24
N PRO A 210 -4.10 -3.74 -16.13
CA PRO A 210 -3.90 -3.47 -17.55
C PRO A 210 -5.03 -2.60 -18.10
N ASP A 211 -4.65 -1.58 -18.86
CA ASP A 211 -5.61 -0.79 -19.64
C ASP A 211 -6.15 -1.67 -20.77
N ILE A 212 -7.46 -1.77 -20.84
CA ILE A 212 -8.18 -2.53 -21.86
C ILE A 212 -9.00 -1.62 -22.78
N SER A 213 -8.80 -0.31 -22.73
CA SER A 213 -9.55 0.66 -23.54
C SER A 213 -9.30 0.48 -25.04
N ALA A 214 -8.11 0.00 -25.41
CA ALA A 214 -7.73 -0.28 -26.80
C ALA A 214 -8.21 -1.65 -27.32
N ILE A 215 -8.83 -2.48 -26.46
CA ILE A 215 -9.33 -3.79 -26.90
C ILE A 215 -10.58 -3.59 -27.75
N GLU A 216 -10.53 -4.15 -28.97
CA GLU A 216 -11.66 -4.14 -29.88
C GLU A 216 -12.88 -4.85 -29.27
N SER A 217 -14.06 -4.26 -29.47
CA SER A 217 -15.31 -4.83 -28.98
C SER A 217 -15.56 -6.20 -29.60
N PRO A 218 -15.81 -7.25 -28.78
CA PRO A 218 -16.15 -8.58 -29.30
C PRO A 218 -17.60 -8.67 -29.84
N TYR A 219 -18.33 -7.57 -29.76
CA TYR A 219 -19.72 -7.45 -30.20
C TYR A 219 -19.83 -6.63 -31.46
N ALA A 220 -20.82 -6.97 -32.30
CA ALA A 220 -21.20 -6.14 -33.46
C ALA A 220 -21.56 -4.72 -32.99
N GLN A 221 -21.24 -3.72 -33.80
CA GLN A 221 -21.59 -2.31 -33.54
C GLN A 221 -23.05 -2.03 -33.89
N ASP A 222 -23.95 -2.85 -33.36
CA ASP A 222 -25.40 -2.76 -33.50
C ASP A 222 -25.99 -1.72 -32.52
N GLU A 223 -27.32 -1.56 -32.58
CA GLU A 223 -28.05 -0.63 -31.73
C GLU A 223 -27.88 -0.98 -30.23
N ARG A 224 -27.86 -2.28 -29.87
CA ARG A 224 -27.68 -2.72 -28.50
C ARG A 224 -26.28 -2.35 -27.95
N MET A 225 -25.23 -2.48 -28.77
CA MET A 225 -23.89 -2.08 -28.38
C MET A 225 -23.76 -0.57 -28.23
N ARG A 226 -24.34 0.21 -29.17
CA ARG A 226 -24.38 1.68 -29.07
C ARG A 226 -25.09 2.15 -27.81
N LYS A 227 -26.27 1.57 -27.51
CA LYS A 227 -27.04 1.88 -26.27
C LYS A 227 -26.25 1.53 -25.00
N SER A 228 -25.61 0.36 -24.96
CA SER A 228 -24.75 -0.04 -23.82
C SER A 228 -23.55 0.89 -23.63
N SER A 229 -22.92 1.35 -24.71
CA SER A 229 -21.81 2.30 -24.65
C SER A 229 -22.24 3.66 -24.13
N ALA A 230 -23.36 4.19 -24.63
CA ALA A 230 -23.90 5.47 -24.17
C ALA A 230 -24.33 5.41 -22.68
N ALA A 231 -24.99 4.33 -22.28
CA ALA A 231 -25.36 4.10 -20.87
C ALA A 231 -24.14 4.02 -19.97
N ALA A 232 -23.09 3.30 -20.38
CA ALA A 232 -21.84 3.23 -19.59
C ALA A 232 -21.22 4.62 -19.42
N GLU A 233 -21.17 5.45 -20.46
CA GLU A 233 -20.65 6.82 -20.40
C GLU A 233 -21.47 7.70 -19.45
N ALA A 234 -22.80 7.67 -19.57
CA ALA A 234 -23.71 8.42 -18.70
C ALA A 234 -23.59 8.00 -17.24
N ILE A 235 -23.57 6.69 -16.96
CA ILE A 235 -23.40 6.13 -15.61
C ILE A 235 -22.07 6.56 -15.00
N LEU A 236 -20.97 6.44 -15.75
CA LEU A 236 -19.65 6.80 -15.27
C LEU A 236 -19.48 8.31 -15.06
N ALA A 237 -20.11 9.14 -15.89
CA ALA A 237 -20.15 10.59 -15.71
C ALA A 237 -20.92 11.00 -14.45
N ALA A 238 -22.08 10.38 -14.21
CA ALA A 238 -22.95 10.69 -13.08
C ALA A 238 -22.42 10.16 -11.73
N THR A 239 -21.77 8.98 -11.73
CA THR A 239 -21.33 8.32 -10.48
C THR A 239 -19.88 8.60 -10.13
N GLY A 240 -19.00 8.83 -11.10
CA GLY A 240 -17.56 8.92 -10.93
C GLY A 240 -16.90 7.63 -10.41
N ILE A 241 -17.61 6.49 -10.43
CA ILE A 241 -17.09 5.20 -9.93
C ILE A 241 -16.28 4.52 -11.02
N ARG A 242 -14.95 4.42 -10.81
CA ARG A 242 -14.02 3.86 -11.80
C ARG A 242 -13.17 2.70 -11.28
N LYS A 243 -13.21 2.42 -9.98
CA LYS A 243 -12.50 1.31 -9.33
C LYS A 243 -13.45 0.53 -8.42
N GLY A 244 -13.18 -0.74 -8.18
CA GLY A 244 -13.97 -1.61 -7.34
C GLY A 244 -14.69 -2.70 -8.12
N TYR A 245 -15.83 -3.12 -7.60
CA TYR A 245 -16.68 -4.13 -8.20
C TYR A 245 -17.96 -3.53 -8.73
N ALA A 246 -18.35 -3.93 -9.94
CA ALA A 246 -19.63 -3.59 -10.52
C ALA A 246 -20.46 -4.86 -10.79
N LEU A 247 -21.76 -4.79 -10.53
CA LEU A 247 -22.74 -5.80 -10.87
C LEU A 247 -23.52 -5.36 -12.10
N ASP A 248 -23.60 -6.18 -13.14
CA ASP A 248 -24.56 -6.06 -14.22
C ASP A 248 -25.66 -7.12 -14.01
N TYR A 249 -26.79 -6.68 -13.50
CA TYR A 249 -27.90 -7.53 -13.04
C TYR A 249 -28.88 -7.76 -14.19
N GLY A 250 -29.03 -9.01 -14.62
CA GLY A 250 -29.63 -9.32 -15.91
C GLY A 250 -28.71 -8.88 -17.05
N CYS A 251 -27.49 -9.39 -17.09
CA CYS A 251 -26.43 -8.87 -17.95
C CYS A 251 -26.58 -9.25 -19.44
N GLY A 252 -27.56 -10.12 -19.77
CA GLY A 252 -27.72 -10.64 -21.12
C GLY A 252 -26.40 -11.20 -21.67
N GLU A 253 -26.04 -10.77 -22.85
CA GLU A 253 -24.77 -11.18 -23.49
C GLU A 253 -23.54 -10.39 -23.02
N GLY A 254 -23.65 -9.50 -22.00
CA GLY A 254 -22.52 -8.82 -21.37
C GLY A 254 -22.01 -7.58 -22.07
N ARG A 255 -22.82 -6.92 -22.95
CA ARG A 255 -22.41 -5.71 -23.69
C ARG A 255 -22.15 -4.52 -22.77
N LEU A 256 -23.03 -4.25 -21.80
CA LEU A 256 -22.86 -3.17 -20.82
C LEU A 256 -21.69 -3.47 -19.88
N ALA A 257 -21.54 -4.73 -19.46
CA ALA A 257 -20.39 -5.17 -18.65
C ALA A 257 -19.06 -4.91 -19.38
N PHE A 258 -18.97 -5.20 -20.69
CA PHE A 258 -17.81 -4.87 -21.50
C PHE A 258 -17.59 -3.35 -21.59
N ALA A 259 -18.66 -2.59 -21.86
CA ALA A 259 -18.59 -1.13 -22.02
C ALA A 259 -18.10 -0.43 -20.75
N LEU A 260 -18.51 -0.90 -19.57
CA LEU A 260 -18.02 -0.42 -18.27
C LEU A 260 -16.56 -0.81 -18.04
N ALA A 261 -16.21 -2.08 -18.26
CA ALA A 261 -14.86 -2.57 -18.02
C ALA A 261 -13.80 -1.88 -18.91
N SER A 262 -14.12 -1.65 -20.20
CA SER A 262 -13.20 -1.01 -21.15
C SER A 262 -12.92 0.48 -20.87
N ARG A 263 -13.74 1.13 -20.04
CA ARG A 263 -13.61 2.55 -19.68
C ARG A 263 -13.12 2.80 -18.25
N THR A 264 -12.85 1.74 -17.48
CA THR A 264 -12.58 1.85 -16.05
C THR A 264 -11.62 0.77 -15.58
N GLU A 265 -11.22 0.82 -14.31
CA GLU A 265 -10.53 -0.26 -13.59
C GLU A 265 -11.52 -1.19 -12.83
N LEU A 266 -12.82 -1.11 -13.07
CA LEU A 266 -13.82 -1.97 -12.43
C LEU A 266 -13.62 -3.45 -12.78
N THR A 267 -13.85 -4.31 -11.80
CA THR A 267 -14.14 -5.73 -12.02
C THR A 267 -15.65 -5.87 -12.16
N VAL A 268 -16.11 -6.25 -13.34
CA VAL A 268 -17.54 -6.36 -13.61
C VAL A 268 -17.99 -7.81 -13.51
N ILE A 269 -19.01 -8.06 -12.68
CA ILE A 269 -19.66 -9.36 -12.56
C ILE A 269 -21.05 -9.23 -13.17
N GLY A 270 -21.23 -9.85 -14.31
CA GLY A 270 -22.54 -9.98 -14.94
C GLY A 270 -23.25 -11.23 -14.43
N VAL A 271 -24.54 -11.11 -14.14
CA VAL A 271 -25.37 -12.24 -13.74
C VAL A 271 -26.59 -12.31 -14.65
N THR A 272 -26.88 -13.49 -15.18
CA THR A 272 -28.09 -13.80 -15.93
C THR A 272 -28.62 -15.17 -15.52
N ASP A 273 -29.92 -15.37 -15.55
CA ASP A 273 -30.59 -16.66 -15.32
C ASP A 273 -30.81 -17.46 -16.64
N ASP A 274 -30.43 -16.89 -17.79
CA ASP A 274 -30.40 -17.59 -19.06
C ASP A 274 -29.02 -18.21 -19.36
N ALA A 275 -28.99 -19.55 -19.49
CA ALA A 275 -27.76 -20.30 -19.75
C ALA A 275 -27.17 -20.03 -21.15
N GLY A 276 -28.01 -19.75 -22.15
CA GLY A 276 -27.61 -19.44 -23.50
C GLY A 276 -26.91 -18.09 -23.59
N GLU A 277 -27.48 -17.06 -22.95
CA GLU A 277 -26.88 -15.74 -22.83
C GLU A 277 -25.53 -15.81 -22.11
N ALA A 278 -25.48 -16.50 -20.96
CA ALA A 278 -24.23 -16.69 -20.23
C ALA A 278 -23.14 -17.34 -21.09
N THR A 279 -23.50 -18.34 -21.89
CA THR A 279 -22.57 -19.03 -22.80
C THR A 279 -22.06 -18.09 -23.89
N ARG A 280 -22.96 -17.33 -24.55
CA ARG A 280 -22.58 -16.35 -25.59
C ARG A 280 -21.71 -15.23 -25.03
N ALA A 281 -22.07 -14.68 -23.87
CA ALA A 281 -21.31 -13.64 -23.20
C ALA A 281 -19.89 -14.10 -22.86
N ARG A 282 -19.74 -15.27 -22.24
CA ARG A 282 -18.44 -15.87 -21.91
C ARG A 282 -17.58 -16.07 -23.16
N ALA A 283 -18.18 -16.57 -24.25
CA ALA A 283 -17.46 -16.79 -25.51
C ALA A 283 -16.97 -15.46 -26.12
N ALA A 284 -17.80 -14.41 -26.12
CA ALA A 284 -17.44 -13.08 -26.62
C ALA A 284 -16.29 -12.49 -25.79
N LEU A 285 -16.41 -12.47 -24.46
CA LEU A 285 -15.41 -11.89 -23.56
C LEU A 285 -14.08 -12.67 -23.54
N ARG A 286 -14.11 -14.01 -23.78
CA ARG A 286 -12.88 -14.80 -23.98
C ARG A 286 -12.17 -14.43 -25.28
N ARG A 287 -12.88 -14.20 -26.38
CA ARG A 287 -12.27 -13.71 -27.63
C ARG A 287 -11.57 -12.36 -27.43
N ALA A 288 -12.15 -11.49 -26.61
CA ALA A 288 -11.54 -10.22 -26.22
C ALA A 288 -10.41 -10.33 -25.19
N GLY A 289 -10.13 -11.53 -24.65
CA GLY A 289 -9.06 -11.75 -23.66
C GLY A 289 -9.33 -11.18 -22.26
N ILE A 290 -10.56 -10.76 -21.94
CA ILE A 290 -10.89 -10.09 -20.67
C ILE A 290 -11.77 -10.92 -19.72
N TYR A 291 -12.23 -12.08 -20.16
CA TYR A 291 -13.03 -12.98 -19.30
C TYR A 291 -12.23 -13.52 -18.14
N GLY A 292 -12.78 -13.42 -16.93
CA GLY A 292 -12.13 -13.88 -15.70
C GLY A 292 -11.11 -12.91 -15.10
N THR A 293 -10.63 -11.94 -15.86
CA THR A 293 -9.68 -10.92 -15.38
C THR A 293 -10.36 -9.57 -15.10
N ARG A 294 -11.24 -9.14 -15.98
CA ARG A 294 -11.96 -7.86 -15.89
C ARG A 294 -13.48 -8.05 -15.84
N VAL A 295 -14.01 -9.03 -16.59
CA VAL A 295 -15.43 -9.34 -16.62
C VAL A 295 -15.63 -10.82 -16.35
N THR A 296 -16.55 -11.15 -15.45
CA THR A 296 -16.98 -12.52 -15.18
C THR A 296 -18.48 -12.62 -15.35
N ILE A 297 -18.96 -13.63 -16.07
CA ILE A 297 -20.39 -13.88 -16.26
C ILE A 297 -20.81 -15.11 -15.47
N GLN A 298 -21.81 -14.95 -14.62
CA GLN A 298 -22.37 -16.02 -13.83
C GLN A 298 -23.80 -16.35 -14.30
N HIS A 299 -24.07 -17.64 -14.47
CA HIS A 299 -25.42 -18.15 -14.67
C HIS A 299 -25.99 -18.51 -13.31
N ARG A 300 -26.92 -17.70 -12.80
CA ARG A 300 -27.52 -17.84 -11.47
C ARG A 300 -28.94 -17.25 -11.44
N PRO A 301 -29.82 -17.74 -10.55
CA PRO A 301 -31.10 -17.10 -10.30
C PRO A 301 -30.92 -15.66 -9.83
N LEU A 302 -31.60 -14.73 -10.46
CA LEU A 302 -31.50 -13.30 -10.14
C LEU A 302 -32.16 -12.95 -8.79
N ALA A 303 -33.14 -13.73 -8.34
CA ALA A 303 -33.77 -13.55 -7.02
C ALA A 303 -32.84 -13.88 -5.83
N LYS A 304 -31.71 -14.62 -6.07
CA LYS A 304 -30.75 -14.98 -5.03
C LYS A 304 -29.36 -15.13 -5.64
N LEU A 305 -28.60 -14.06 -5.63
CA LEU A 305 -27.27 -14.00 -6.24
C LEU A 305 -26.24 -14.91 -5.57
N GLY A 306 -26.37 -15.16 -4.25
CA GLY A 306 -25.37 -15.92 -3.49
C GLY A 306 -24.03 -15.18 -3.33
N HIS A 307 -24.02 -13.87 -3.57
CA HIS A 307 -22.90 -13.00 -3.30
C HIS A 307 -22.96 -12.50 -1.85
N THR A 308 -21.79 -12.16 -1.30
CA THR A 308 -21.72 -11.57 0.04
C THR A 308 -22.44 -10.21 0.06
N ASP A 309 -22.91 -9.83 1.24
CA ASP A 309 -23.50 -8.51 1.47
C ASP A 309 -22.46 -7.41 1.19
N ASN A 310 -22.90 -6.23 0.81
CA ASN A 310 -22.08 -5.02 0.78
C ASN A 310 -20.88 -5.08 -0.17
N LEU A 311 -20.93 -5.86 -1.25
CA LEU A 311 -19.79 -6.12 -2.13
C LEU A 311 -19.57 -5.03 -3.19
N TYR A 312 -20.65 -4.57 -3.85
CA TYR A 312 -20.55 -3.82 -5.10
C TYR A 312 -20.53 -2.31 -4.89
N ASN A 313 -19.59 -1.65 -5.56
CA ASN A 313 -19.52 -0.19 -5.65
C ASN A 313 -20.58 0.38 -6.60
N LEU A 314 -20.86 -0.37 -7.67
CA LEU A 314 -21.80 0.00 -8.71
C LEU A 314 -22.68 -1.19 -9.05
N ALA A 315 -23.99 -0.99 -9.18
CA ALA A 315 -24.90 -1.96 -9.75
C ALA A 315 -25.65 -1.30 -10.93
N VAL A 316 -25.77 -2.03 -12.02
CA VAL A 316 -26.49 -1.63 -13.25
C VAL A 316 -27.35 -2.78 -13.72
N SER A 317 -28.21 -2.56 -14.72
CA SER A 317 -29.02 -3.64 -15.32
C SER A 317 -29.07 -3.48 -16.84
N SER A 318 -28.46 -4.43 -17.54
CA SER A 318 -28.59 -4.56 -19.00
C SER A 318 -30.00 -4.91 -19.42
N GLU A 319 -30.71 -5.75 -18.64
CA GLU A 319 -32.09 -6.14 -18.92
C GLU A 319 -33.01 -4.93 -18.89
N LEU A 320 -32.91 -4.10 -17.84
CA LEU A 320 -33.67 -2.87 -17.77
C LEU A 320 -33.34 -1.94 -18.95
N LEU A 321 -32.06 -1.76 -19.26
CA LEU A 321 -31.59 -0.89 -20.34
C LEU A 321 -32.18 -1.29 -21.70
N HIS A 322 -32.25 -2.59 -22.01
CA HIS A 322 -32.63 -3.06 -23.33
C HIS A 322 -34.12 -3.44 -23.47
N ASN A 323 -34.69 -3.96 -22.39
CA ASN A 323 -36.07 -4.52 -22.42
C ASN A 323 -37.06 -3.73 -21.55
N GLY A 324 -36.58 -2.75 -20.77
CA GLY A 324 -37.42 -1.85 -19.97
C GLY A 324 -37.94 -2.46 -18.66
N GLU A 325 -37.43 -3.63 -18.27
CA GLU A 325 -37.86 -4.31 -17.03
C GLU A 325 -36.63 -4.58 -16.12
N LEU A 326 -36.76 -4.24 -14.84
CA LEU A 326 -35.75 -4.60 -13.84
C LEU A 326 -36.06 -6.04 -13.37
N PRO A 327 -35.19 -7.00 -13.68
CA PRO A 327 -35.43 -8.40 -13.34
C PRO A 327 -35.21 -8.69 -11.85
N GLY A 328 -35.62 -9.87 -11.39
CA GLY A 328 -35.27 -10.44 -10.11
C GLY A 328 -35.79 -9.70 -8.89
N ASP A 329 -35.01 -9.66 -7.81
CA ASP A 329 -35.42 -9.08 -6.52
C ASP A 329 -34.62 -7.79 -6.23
N ARG A 330 -35.33 -6.71 -5.97
CA ARG A 330 -34.77 -5.39 -5.62
C ARG A 330 -34.11 -5.37 -4.25
N VAL A 331 -34.58 -6.21 -3.32
CA VAL A 331 -33.96 -6.34 -1.99
C VAL A 331 -32.56 -6.93 -2.11
N GLU A 332 -32.39 -7.89 -3.03
CA GLU A 332 -31.10 -8.52 -3.31
C GLU A 332 -30.07 -7.50 -3.88
N LEU A 333 -30.51 -6.60 -4.75
CA LEU A 333 -29.67 -5.51 -5.26
C LEU A 333 -29.17 -4.58 -4.15
N LEU A 334 -30.03 -4.24 -3.17
CA LEU A 334 -29.60 -3.42 -2.03
C LEU A 334 -28.68 -4.17 -1.09
N ARG A 335 -28.95 -5.45 -0.85
CA ARG A 335 -28.13 -6.28 0.03
C ARG A 335 -26.68 -6.34 -0.43
N VAL A 336 -26.46 -6.56 -1.73
CA VAL A 336 -25.13 -6.71 -2.29
C VAL A 336 -24.41 -5.38 -2.59
N LEU A 337 -25.13 -4.27 -2.61
CA LEU A 337 -24.56 -2.94 -2.82
C LEU A 337 -23.87 -2.46 -1.55
N ARG A 338 -22.61 -2.00 -1.64
CA ARG A 338 -21.87 -1.53 -0.47
C ARG A 338 -22.50 -0.27 0.14
N PRO A 339 -22.51 -0.13 1.47
CA PRO A 339 -22.89 1.13 2.11
C PRO A 339 -21.84 2.22 1.89
N SER A 340 -22.11 3.44 2.33
CA SER A 340 -21.19 4.58 2.24
C SER A 340 -20.70 4.85 0.82
N GLY A 341 -21.63 4.97 -0.14
CA GLY A 341 -21.34 5.41 -1.51
C GLY A 341 -21.41 4.33 -2.59
N GLY A 342 -21.92 3.14 -2.31
CA GLY A 342 -22.37 2.22 -3.38
C GLY A 342 -23.57 2.81 -4.11
N VAL A 343 -23.61 2.68 -5.44
CA VAL A 343 -24.62 3.29 -6.30
C VAL A 343 -25.28 2.23 -7.17
N LEU A 344 -26.60 2.18 -7.10
CA LEU A 344 -27.42 1.54 -8.12
C LEU A 344 -27.75 2.59 -9.18
N ALA A 345 -27.30 2.37 -10.42
CA ALA A 345 -27.52 3.26 -11.56
C ALA A 345 -28.38 2.55 -12.60
N LEU A 346 -29.60 3.00 -12.77
CA LEU A 346 -30.59 2.41 -13.66
C LEU A 346 -30.90 3.38 -14.82
N ASP A 347 -30.68 2.90 -16.03
CA ASP A 347 -30.91 3.62 -17.30
C ASP A 347 -31.93 2.84 -18.14
N GLY A 348 -32.64 3.53 -19.02
CA GLY A 348 -33.54 2.91 -19.98
C GLY A 348 -35.04 3.04 -19.72
N LEU A 349 -35.43 3.78 -18.67
CA LEU A 349 -36.85 4.10 -18.43
C LEU A 349 -37.11 5.59 -18.50
N PRO A 350 -38.29 6.01 -19.00
CA PRO A 350 -38.75 7.38 -18.91
C PRO A 350 -38.94 7.77 -17.42
N GLN A 351 -38.86 9.07 -17.11
CA GLN A 351 -38.98 9.57 -15.73
C GLN A 351 -40.20 9.03 -14.98
N SER A 352 -41.34 8.87 -15.65
CA SER A 352 -42.54 8.29 -15.06
C SER A 352 -42.37 6.83 -14.65
N GLY A 353 -41.59 6.06 -15.40
CA GLY A 353 -41.22 4.67 -15.08
C GLY A 353 -40.25 4.60 -13.92
N LEU A 354 -39.25 5.48 -13.90
CA LEU A 354 -38.29 5.58 -12.79
C LEU A 354 -38.99 5.97 -11.48
N ALA A 355 -39.93 6.92 -11.51
CA ALA A 355 -40.72 7.30 -10.35
C ALA A 355 -41.51 6.11 -9.76
N LYS A 356 -42.07 5.25 -10.63
CA LYS A 356 -42.78 4.02 -10.19
C LYS A 356 -41.84 2.99 -9.55
N LEU A 357 -40.58 2.90 -10.02
CA LEU A 357 -39.58 2.02 -9.41
C LEU A 357 -39.21 2.48 -8.00
N ILE A 358 -39.26 3.77 -7.73
CA ILE A 358 -38.90 4.36 -6.45
C ILE A 358 -40.05 4.26 -5.44
N THR A 359 -41.27 4.59 -5.87
CA THR A 359 -42.45 4.70 -4.97
C THR A 359 -42.78 3.36 -4.31
N GLY A 360 -42.75 3.31 -2.97
CA GLY A 360 -43.03 2.12 -2.19
C GLY A 360 -42.03 0.96 -2.33
N SER A 361 -40.91 1.23 -2.97
CA SER A 361 -39.87 0.22 -3.21
C SER A 361 -38.87 0.11 -2.03
N PRO A 362 -38.39 -1.09 -1.68
CA PRO A 362 -37.25 -1.28 -0.79
C PRO A 362 -36.00 -0.51 -1.22
N LEU A 363 -35.90 -0.14 -2.50
CA LEU A 363 -34.78 0.68 -3.02
C LEU A 363 -34.66 2.06 -2.35
N VAL A 364 -35.76 2.56 -1.74
CA VAL A 364 -35.76 3.85 -1.02
C VAL A 364 -35.23 3.71 0.40
N LEU A 365 -35.38 2.53 0.99
CA LEU A 365 -34.93 2.26 2.36
C LEU A 365 -33.38 2.20 2.38
N GLY A 366 -32.74 3.07 3.15
CA GLY A 366 -31.27 3.10 3.26
C GLY A 366 -30.53 3.68 2.04
N THR A 367 -31.24 4.36 1.10
CA THR A 367 -30.63 5.07 -0.03
C THR A 367 -31.09 6.54 -0.10
N THR A 368 -30.30 7.36 -0.81
CA THR A 368 -30.75 8.64 -1.35
C THR A 368 -30.92 8.48 -2.85
N THR A 369 -32.03 8.95 -3.40
CA THR A 369 -32.33 8.82 -4.83
C THR A 369 -32.23 10.15 -5.54
N GLU A 370 -31.68 10.10 -6.75
CA GLU A 370 -31.50 11.25 -7.64
C GLU A 370 -31.83 10.81 -9.07
N VAL A 371 -32.50 11.66 -9.83
CA VAL A 371 -32.78 11.43 -11.25
C VAL A 371 -32.01 12.47 -12.06
N SER A 372 -31.17 12.00 -12.97
CA SER A 372 -30.38 12.82 -13.90
C SER A 372 -30.69 12.39 -15.33
N GLY A 373 -31.55 13.14 -16.01
CA GLY A 373 -32.08 12.75 -17.32
C GLY A 373 -32.93 11.49 -17.24
N GLU A 374 -32.54 10.44 -17.97
CA GLU A 374 -33.15 9.11 -17.94
C GLU A 374 -32.51 8.16 -16.93
N LEU A 375 -31.50 8.63 -16.17
CA LEU A 375 -30.73 7.84 -15.24
C LEU A 375 -31.24 8.03 -13.81
N LEU A 376 -31.65 6.94 -13.18
CA LEU A 376 -31.95 6.88 -11.75
C LEU A 376 -30.69 6.45 -10.99
N LEU A 377 -30.26 7.25 -10.03
CA LEU A 377 -29.19 6.94 -9.10
C LEU A 377 -29.77 6.71 -7.69
N ALA A 378 -29.59 5.51 -7.13
CA ALA A 378 -29.86 5.23 -5.73
C ALA A 378 -28.54 4.99 -5.00
N LYS A 379 -28.14 5.97 -4.18
CA LYS A 379 -26.88 5.94 -3.41
C LYS A 379 -27.14 5.35 -2.04
N ARG A 380 -26.43 4.27 -1.70
CA ARG A 380 -26.60 3.64 -0.40
C ARG A 380 -25.95 4.48 0.70
N LYS A 381 -26.71 4.73 1.77
CA LYS A 381 -26.26 5.44 2.97
C LYS A 381 -25.26 4.60 3.76
N PRO A 382 -24.50 5.19 4.70
CA PRO A 382 -23.81 4.45 5.74
C PRO A 382 -24.76 3.52 6.49
N LEU A 383 -24.23 2.48 7.10
CA LEU A 383 -25.03 1.62 8.00
C LEU A 383 -25.23 2.35 9.33
N ASP A 384 -26.49 2.51 9.73
CA ASP A 384 -26.82 3.08 11.03
C ASP A 384 -26.26 2.19 12.14
N GLY A 385 -25.57 2.78 13.11
CA GLY A 385 -24.92 2.06 14.22
C GLY A 385 -23.60 1.36 13.86
N ALA A 386 -23.09 1.51 12.63
CA ALA A 386 -21.77 0.99 12.31
C ALA A 386 -20.68 1.81 13.01
N GLY A 387 -19.78 1.13 13.70
CA GLY A 387 -18.62 1.74 14.33
C GLY A 387 -17.50 2.07 13.36
N GLU A 388 -16.61 2.95 13.79
CA GLU A 388 -15.41 3.34 13.06
C GLU A 388 -14.16 3.12 13.90
N TRP A 389 -13.01 3.00 13.25
CA TRP A 389 -11.72 2.88 13.91
C TRP A 389 -10.76 3.91 13.32
N THR A 390 -10.98 5.18 13.70
CA THR A 390 -10.30 6.34 13.09
C THR A 390 -8.92 6.66 13.69
N HIS A 391 -8.61 6.06 14.84
CA HIS A 391 -7.37 6.27 15.59
C HIS A 391 -6.79 4.93 16.06
N THR A 392 -5.56 4.95 16.57
CA THR A 392 -4.82 3.75 17.02
C THR A 392 -5.63 2.88 17.99
N TYR A 393 -6.41 3.48 18.87
CA TYR A 393 -7.27 2.79 19.83
C TYR A 393 -8.75 3.20 19.68
N GLY A 394 -9.30 3.02 18.49
CA GLY A 394 -10.71 3.26 18.19
C GLY A 394 -10.96 4.65 17.63
N THR A 395 -11.41 5.56 18.47
CA THR A 395 -11.71 6.95 18.12
C THR A 395 -10.71 7.92 18.76
N ALA A 396 -10.92 9.23 18.61
CA ALA A 396 -10.11 10.25 19.27
C ALA A 396 -10.06 10.09 20.80
N ALA A 397 -11.09 9.51 21.41
CA ALA A 397 -11.13 9.21 22.83
C ALA A 397 -10.21 8.07 23.29
N GLN A 398 -9.61 7.31 22.35
CA GLN A 398 -8.65 6.22 22.61
C GLN A 398 -9.19 5.12 23.58
N THR A 399 -10.47 4.81 23.46
CA THR A 399 -11.17 3.87 24.38
C THR A 399 -11.07 2.40 23.96
N ALA A 400 -10.42 2.11 22.82
CA ALA A 400 -10.39 0.81 22.16
C ALA A 400 -11.81 0.27 21.84
N ASN A 401 -12.74 1.18 21.63
CA ASN A 401 -14.13 0.90 21.27
C ASN A 401 -14.46 1.67 19.98
N SER A 402 -14.98 0.95 18.99
CA SER A 402 -15.40 1.52 17.70
C SER A 402 -16.76 2.23 17.76
N GLY A 403 -17.52 2.03 18.84
CA GLY A 403 -18.92 2.45 18.93
C GLY A 403 -19.87 1.64 18.05
N ASP A 404 -19.47 0.45 17.59
CA ASP A 404 -20.33 -0.41 16.77
C ASP A 404 -21.48 -0.98 17.56
N GLU A 405 -22.71 -0.81 17.06
CA GLU A 405 -23.96 -1.31 17.61
C GLU A 405 -24.59 -2.43 16.77
N ILE A 406 -23.98 -2.75 15.60
CA ILE A 406 -24.52 -3.73 14.66
C ILE A 406 -24.06 -5.14 14.99
N VAL A 407 -22.78 -5.30 15.36
CA VAL A 407 -22.19 -6.60 15.66
C VAL A 407 -22.61 -7.03 17.06
N ASN A 408 -23.54 -7.96 17.13
CA ASN A 408 -24.17 -8.41 18.37
C ASN A 408 -23.92 -9.88 18.72
N GLY A 409 -22.99 -10.54 18.07
CA GLY A 409 -22.80 -11.96 18.28
C GLY A 409 -21.43 -12.50 17.87
N SER A 410 -21.24 -13.79 18.16
CA SER A 410 -19.99 -14.51 17.88
C SER A 410 -19.88 -15.04 16.44
N LYS A 411 -20.93 -14.89 15.62
CA LYS A 411 -20.95 -15.39 14.25
C LYS A 411 -20.28 -14.38 13.33
N MET A 412 -19.03 -14.62 13.00
CA MET A 412 -18.32 -13.86 11.99
C MET A 412 -18.15 -14.69 10.72
N ALA A 413 -18.19 -14.03 9.57
CA ALA A 413 -17.90 -14.61 8.27
C ALA A 413 -16.82 -13.78 7.57
N LEU A 414 -16.07 -14.44 6.68
CA LEU A 414 -15.09 -13.76 5.87
C LEU A 414 -15.80 -12.93 4.80
N GLN A 415 -15.63 -11.61 4.84
CA GLN A 415 -16.17 -10.70 3.84
C GLN A 415 -15.37 -10.73 2.55
N TRP A 416 -14.05 -10.57 2.66
CA TRP A 416 -13.11 -10.65 1.56
C TRP A 416 -11.72 -11.00 2.08
N PHE A 417 -10.83 -11.40 1.18
CA PHE A 417 -9.39 -11.50 1.43
C PHE A 417 -8.63 -11.13 0.16
N GLY A 418 -7.41 -10.63 0.32
CA GLY A 418 -6.65 -10.21 -0.84
C GLY A 418 -5.38 -9.43 -0.47
N LYS A 419 -4.90 -8.67 -1.44
CA LYS A 419 -3.73 -7.80 -1.29
C LYS A 419 -4.00 -6.69 -0.26
N PRO A 420 -2.95 -6.15 0.41
CA PRO A 420 -1.54 -6.43 0.17
C PRO A 420 -1.03 -7.77 0.73
N GLY A 421 -1.76 -8.47 1.58
CA GLY A 421 -1.27 -9.67 2.25
C GLY A 421 -0.16 -9.37 3.26
N ALA A 422 0.65 -10.36 3.61
CA ALA A 422 1.71 -10.23 4.60
C ALA A 422 2.98 -9.54 4.07
N ARG A 423 3.20 -9.53 2.76
CA ARG A 423 4.39 -8.90 2.15
C ARG A 423 4.39 -7.39 2.37
N GLY A 424 5.52 -6.84 2.77
CA GLY A 424 5.66 -5.41 3.06
C GLY A 424 5.03 -4.96 4.38
N MET A 425 4.49 -5.88 5.17
CA MET A 425 4.04 -5.59 6.53
C MET A 425 5.24 -5.54 7.48
N ILE A 426 5.13 -4.72 8.53
CA ILE A 426 6.26 -4.47 9.44
C ILE A 426 6.64 -5.74 10.21
N ASP A 427 5.74 -6.34 10.91
CA ASP A 427 5.82 -7.69 11.47
C ASP A 427 4.49 -8.09 12.16
N ARG A 428 4.43 -9.31 12.69
CA ARG A 428 3.23 -9.87 13.34
C ARG A 428 3.15 -9.61 14.85
N GLN A 429 4.13 -8.95 15.45
CA GLN A 429 4.28 -8.86 16.91
C GLN A 429 3.89 -7.50 17.51
N GLY A 430 2.84 -6.87 16.99
CA GLY A 430 2.31 -5.63 17.58
C GLY A 430 3.09 -4.37 17.21
N ARG A 431 3.94 -4.43 16.19
CA ARG A 431 4.66 -3.27 15.64
C ARG A 431 3.94 -2.62 14.46
N ASN A 432 2.97 -3.33 13.89
CA ASN A 432 2.14 -2.73 12.87
C ASN A 432 1.22 -1.70 13.51
N PRO A 433 1.15 -0.49 12.98
CA PRO A 433 0.04 0.38 13.30
C PRO A 433 -1.27 -0.35 12.99
N PRO A 434 -2.29 -0.27 13.86
CA PRO A 434 -3.58 -0.86 13.57
C PRO A 434 -4.13 -0.25 12.28
N PRO A 435 -4.80 -1.04 11.42
CA PRO A 435 -5.52 -0.48 10.30
C PRO A 435 -6.63 0.46 10.79
N LEU A 436 -6.82 1.56 10.08
CA LEU A 436 -7.87 2.53 10.40
C LEU A 436 -9.03 2.37 9.43
N THR A 437 -10.26 2.54 9.92
CA THR A 437 -11.45 2.54 9.09
C THR A 437 -12.30 3.77 9.35
N SER A 438 -12.74 4.44 8.28
CA SER A 438 -13.72 5.50 8.32
C SER A 438 -14.48 5.59 7.00
N ASN A 439 -15.77 5.83 7.08
CA ASN A 439 -16.67 6.03 5.94
C ASN A 439 -16.49 5.01 4.79
N GLY A 440 -16.24 3.75 5.13
CA GLY A 440 -16.05 2.66 4.18
C GLY A 440 -14.66 2.61 3.52
N PHE A 441 -13.70 3.39 3.99
CA PHE A 441 -12.28 3.26 3.66
C PHE A 441 -11.55 2.44 4.71
N LEU A 442 -10.55 1.70 4.29
CA LEU A 442 -9.59 0.98 5.12
C LEU A 442 -8.19 1.48 4.79
N TYR A 443 -7.48 1.98 5.79
CA TYR A 443 -6.11 2.45 5.65
C TYR A 443 -5.17 1.50 6.36
N VAL A 444 -4.18 1.00 5.63
CA VAL A 444 -3.20 0.04 6.14
C VAL A 444 -1.80 0.58 5.94
N GLN A 445 -0.99 0.56 6.98
CA GLN A 445 0.42 0.88 6.90
C GLN A 445 1.27 -0.38 6.90
N GLY A 446 2.16 -0.50 5.95
CA GLY A 446 3.24 -1.47 5.91
C GLY A 446 4.61 -0.83 6.12
N ASP A 447 5.66 -1.56 5.76
CA ASP A 447 7.03 -1.04 5.81
C ASP A 447 7.26 -0.01 4.71
N ASN A 448 7.36 1.26 5.11
CA ASN A 448 7.44 2.42 4.22
C ASN A 448 6.33 2.52 3.17
N ARG A 449 5.17 1.94 3.43
CA ARG A 449 4.02 1.87 2.50
C ARG A 449 2.71 2.18 3.20
N ILE A 450 1.80 2.78 2.46
CA ILE A 450 0.41 3.00 2.89
C ILE A 450 -0.52 2.59 1.75
N TRP A 451 -1.60 1.90 2.11
CA TRP A 451 -2.70 1.56 1.21
C TRP A 451 -3.99 2.21 1.68
N GLY A 452 -4.71 2.82 0.76
CA GLY A 452 -6.11 3.14 0.91
C GLY A 452 -6.94 2.11 0.13
N GLN A 453 -7.85 1.45 0.82
CA GLN A 453 -8.66 0.36 0.30
C GLN A 453 -10.15 0.63 0.51
N ASP A 454 -10.97 -0.03 -0.28
CA ASP A 454 -12.39 -0.17 0.01
C ASP A 454 -12.57 -1.19 1.15
N ALA A 455 -13.14 -0.78 2.27
CA ALA A 455 -13.29 -1.63 3.45
C ALA A 455 -14.23 -2.82 3.22
N PHE A 456 -15.17 -2.71 2.27
CA PHE A 456 -16.19 -3.73 2.03
C PHE A 456 -15.76 -4.82 1.04
N ASN A 457 -14.79 -4.53 0.16
CA ASN A 457 -14.39 -5.49 -0.88
C ASN A 457 -12.89 -5.58 -1.12
N GLY A 458 -12.07 -4.86 -0.34
CA GLY A 458 -10.61 -4.94 -0.40
C GLY A 458 -9.97 -4.34 -1.65
N THR A 459 -10.73 -3.64 -2.50
CA THR A 459 -10.15 -2.97 -3.67
C THR A 459 -9.11 -1.95 -3.23
N ILE A 460 -7.88 -2.08 -3.73
CA ILE A 460 -6.85 -1.06 -3.50
C ILE A 460 -7.19 0.15 -4.36
N LEU A 461 -7.56 1.24 -3.71
CA LEU A 461 -7.90 2.50 -4.37
C LEU A 461 -6.64 3.25 -4.77
N TRP A 462 -5.66 3.30 -3.86
CA TRP A 462 -4.36 3.91 -4.04
C TRP A 462 -3.33 3.30 -3.09
N ASN A 463 -2.05 3.42 -3.41
CA ASN A 463 -0.94 3.03 -2.55
C ASN A 463 0.29 3.88 -2.83
N TYR A 464 1.07 4.12 -1.79
CA TYR A 464 2.31 4.89 -1.87
C TYR A 464 3.45 4.21 -1.15
N GLU A 465 4.65 4.34 -1.73
CA GLU A 465 5.91 4.01 -1.08
C GLU A 465 6.64 5.31 -0.68
N PHE A 466 7.17 5.33 0.54
CA PHE A 466 7.92 6.45 1.09
C PHE A 466 9.33 6.01 1.47
N PRO A 467 10.38 6.79 1.18
CA PRO A 467 11.76 6.39 1.50
C PRO A 467 12.04 6.51 2.99
N SER A 468 11.88 5.42 3.74
CA SER A 468 12.22 5.31 5.18
C SER A 468 11.64 6.43 6.06
N GLU A 469 10.43 6.91 5.75
CA GLU A 469 9.83 8.06 6.43
C GLU A 469 8.66 7.68 7.35
N LEU A 470 8.06 6.50 7.14
CA LEU A 470 6.95 6.07 7.97
C LEU A 470 7.45 5.50 9.29
N ARG A 471 6.92 6.06 10.37
CA ARG A 471 7.23 5.58 11.72
C ARG A 471 6.61 4.20 11.95
N ARG A 472 7.41 3.27 12.46
CA ARG A 472 6.95 2.00 12.99
C ARG A 472 6.50 2.22 14.42
N VAL A 473 5.24 1.97 14.68
CA VAL A 473 4.62 2.20 15.98
C VAL A 473 4.68 0.93 16.83
N ASN A 474 5.19 1.04 18.04
CA ASN A 474 5.00 0.02 19.07
C ASN A 474 3.71 0.33 19.82
N THR A 475 2.62 -0.26 19.40
CA THR A 475 1.26 0.06 19.86
C THR A 475 1.09 0.14 21.38
N PRO A 476 1.71 -0.73 22.22
CA PRO A 476 1.57 -0.61 23.67
C PRO A 476 2.30 0.58 24.30
N ARG A 477 3.17 1.27 23.57
CA ARG A 477 4.09 2.29 24.13
C ARG A 477 4.11 3.59 23.36
N ASP A 478 3.85 3.53 22.07
CA ASP A 478 3.97 4.68 21.19
C ASP A 478 2.60 5.31 20.96
N GLY A 479 2.60 6.61 20.76
CA GLY A 479 1.44 7.33 20.29
C GLY A 479 1.10 6.99 18.83
N SER A 480 -0.02 7.50 18.38
CA SER A 480 -0.48 7.38 17.00
C SER A 480 0.45 8.06 16.01
N ASN A 481 0.67 7.45 14.84
CA ASN A 481 1.29 8.10 13.68
C ASN A 481 0.30 8.35 12.55
N MET A 482 -0.92 7.85 12.67
CA MET A 482 -2.01 8.05 11.71
C MET A 482 -3.32 8.31 12.45
N CYS A 483 -4.18 9.10 11.83
CA CYS A 483 -5.60 9.21 12.17
C CYS A 483 -6.40 9.48 10.89
N ALA A 484 -7.71 9.21 10.92
CA ALA A 484 -8.58 9.38 9.77
C ALA A 484 -9.84 10.18 10.15
N ASP A 485 -10.46 10.78 9.15
CA ASP A 485 -11.84 11.26 9.20
C ASP A 485 -12.62 10.73 8.00
N ASP A 486 -13.87 11.10 7.86
CA ASP A 486 -14.78 10.63 6.79
C ASP A 486 -14.23 10.81 5.37
N SER A 487 -13.28 11.70 5.18
CA SER A 487 -12.79 12.10 3.86
C SER A 487 -11.28 11.97 3.68
N SER A 488 -10.54 11.85 4.77
CA SER A 488 -9.08 12.01 4.72
C SER A 488 -8.34 11.05 5.65
N LEU A 489 -7.14 10.68 5.23
CA LEU A 489 -6.12 10.08 6.07
C LEU A 489 -5.07 11.12 6.42
N PHE A 490 -4.71 11.24 7.71
CA PHE A 490 -3.61 12.05 8.20
C PHE A 490 -2.48 11.14 8.65
N VAL A 491 -1.25 11.46 8.21
CA VAL A 491 -0.07 10.65 8.52
C VAL A 491 1.07 11.53 8.96
N ALA A 492 1.60 11.28 10.15
CA ALA A 492 2.79 11.95 10.66
C ALA A 492 4.05 11.30 10.08
N MET A 493 4.87 12.08 9.39
CA MET A 493 6.12 11.66 8.79
C MET A 493 7.20 12.71 9.08
N ARG A 494 8.20 12.37 9.88
CA ARG A 494 9.28 13.28 10.28
C ARG A 494 8.76 14.61 10.81
N ASP A 495 9.17 15.72 10.22
CA ASP A 495 8.81 17.08 10.62
C ASP A 495 7.44 17.55 10.09
N ARG A 496 6.68 16.68 9.43
CA ARG A 496 5.38 17.02 8.82
C ARG A 496 4.31 15.99 9.07
N ALA A 497 3.06 16.44 9.08
CA ALA A 497 1.90 15.60 8.88
C ALA A 497 1.33 15.86 7.47
N TYR A 498 0.84 14.80 6.85
CA TYR A 498 0.26 14.83 5.51
C TYR A 498 -1.23 14.50 5.60
N ARG A 499 -2.04 15.25 4.86
CA ARG A 499 -3.46 14.97 4.68
C ARG A 499 -3.69 14.45 3.27
N PHE A 500 -4.10 13.20 3.15
CA PHE A 500 -4.48 12.58 1.89
C PHE A 500 -5.99 12.47 1.77
N ASP A 501 -6.52 12.70 0.57
CA ASP A 501 -7.90 12.38 0.23
C ASP A 501 -8.12 10.87 0.34
N GLY A 502 -9.11 10.44 1.10
CA GLY A 502 -9.33 9.03 1.42
C GLY A 502 -9.66 8.18 0.19
N LYS A 503 -10.40 8.74 -0.76
CA LYS A 503 -10.83 8.02 -1.97
C LYS A 503 -9.75 7.93 -3.03
N THR A 504 -8.99 9.00 -3.24
CA THR A 504 -8.06 9.13 -4.36
C THR A 504 -6.60 9.04 -3.97
N GLY A 505 -6.27 9.19 -2.67
CA GLY A 505 -4.91 9.30 -2.19
C GLY A 505 -4.23 10.62 -2.53
N ARG A 506 -4.93 11.57 -3.17
CA ARG A 506 -4.34 12.87 -3.52
C ARG A 506 -3.90 13.61 -2.27
N LEU A 507 -2.67 14.11 -2.24
CA LEU A 507 -2.20 14.98 -1.18
C LEU A 507 -3.01 16.28 -1.21
N LEU A 508 -3.71 16.58 -0.11
CA LEU A 508 -4.52 17.78 0.03
C LEU A 508 -3.72 18.89 0.71
N ARG A 509 -2.91 18.53 1.71
CA ARG A 509 -2.10 19.47 2.49
C ARG A 509 -1.00 18.76 3.26
N SER A 510 0.10 19.46 3.53
CA SER A 510 1.08 19.09 4.54
C SER A 510 1.12 20.14 5.65
N PHE A 511 1.39 19.72 6.88
CA PHE A 511 1.44 20.56 8.07
C PHE A 511 2.82 20.41 8.71
N PRO A 512 3.64 21.46 8.78
CA PRO A 512 4.89 21.39 9.52
C PRO A 512 4.61 21.17 11.02
N VAL A 513 5.52 20.48 11.70
CA VAL A 513 5.49 20.40 13.17
C VAL A 513 5.61 21.80 13.77
N ILE A 514 4.87 22.04 14.85
CA ILE A 514 4.96 23.30 15.58
C ILE A 514 5.94 23.13 16.73
N SER A 515 7.12 23.72 16.58
CA SER A 515 8.18 23.70 17.58
C SER A 515 9.09 24.92 17.39
N ASN A 516 9.73 25.37 18.47
CA ASN A 516 10.75 26.42 18.44
C ASN A 516 12.12 25.89 18.00
N GLU A 517 12.31 24.57 18.02
CA GLU A 517 13.52 23.88 17.64
C GLU A 517 13.25 22.86 16.53
N ALA A 518 14.31 22.25 15.99
CA ALA A 518 14.15 21.14 15.06
C ALA A 518 13.44 19.97 15.76
N ALA A 519 12.31 19.55 15.21
CA ALA A 519 11.45 18.54 15.80
C ALA A 519 10.76 17.69 14.70
N ASN A 520 10.34 16.50 15.09
CA ASN A 520 9.46 15.65 14.30
C ASN A 520 8.07 15.56 14.94
N TRP A 521 7.08 15.11 14.19
CA TRP A 521 5.76 14.78 14.71
C TRP A 521 5.83 13.51 15.54
N GLY A 522 5.46 13.59 16.81
CA GLY A 522 5.40 12.46 17.72
C GLY A 522 4.04 11.78 17.77
N TYR A 523 3.00 12.54 18.06
CA TYR A 523 1.62 12.11 18.18
C TYR A 523 0.76 12.82 17.13
N ILE A 524 -0.29 12.14 16.64
CA ILE A 524 -1.28 12.74 15.76
C ILE A 524 -2.68 12.22 16.11
N ALA A 525 -3.64 13.13 16.19
CA ALA A 525 -5.06 12.82 16.30
C ALA A 525 -5.87 13.94 15.65
N ASN A 526 -7.10 13.67 15.27
CA ASN A 526 -8.03 14.68 14.79
C ASN A 526 -9.37 14.58 15.54
N ASP A 527 -9.96 15.73 15.83
CA ASP A 527 -11.30 15.84 16.40
C ASP A 527 -11.82 17.26 16.17
N ASP A 528 -13.13 17.41 16.01
CA ASP A 528 -13.85 18.69 15.90
C ASP A 528 -13.15 19.77 15.02
N GLY A 529 -12.72 19.39 13.83
CA GLY A 529 -12.06 20.31 12.89
C GLY A 529 -10.60 20.61 13.19
N LEU A 530 -10.05 20.10 14.29
CA LEU A 530 -8.67 20.28 14.72
C LEU A 530 -7.82 19.05 14.42
N LEU A 531 -6.55 19.29 14.15
CA LEU A 531 -5.50 18.29 14.11
C LEU A 531 -4.57 18.52 15.31
N PHE A 532 -4.49 17.56 16.19
CA PHE A 532 -3.65 17.57 17.38
C PHE A 532 -2.32 16.92 17.07
N GLY A 533 -1.24 17.51 17.51
CA GLY A 533 0.11 17.03 17.31
C GLY A 533 0.97 17.13 18.54
N GLY A 534 1.98 16.24 18.61
CA GLY A 534 3.08 16.35 19.54
C GLY A 534 4.39 16.60 18.79
N SER A 535 5.30 17.41 19.34
CA SER A 535 6.65 17.56 18.82
C SER A 535 7.62 16.66 19.60
N VAL A 536 8.51 15.95 18.90
CA VAL A 536 9.55 15.11 19.48
C VAL A 536 10.91 15.45 18.88
N LYS A 537 11.99 15.11 19.59
CA LYS A 537 13.34 15.30 19.06
C LYS A 537 13.55 14.50 17.79
N PRO A 538 14.21 15.06 16.76
CA PRO A 538 14.53 14.32 15.55
C PRO A 538 15.30 13.03 15.86
N GLY A 539 14.90 11.92 15.22
CA GLY A 539 15.50 10.61 15.43
C GLY A 539 14.98 9.83 16.65
N SER A 540 14.00 10.35 17.39
CA SER A 540 13.34 9.61 18.46
C SER A 540 12.26 8.64 17.95
N GLU A 541 11.81 8.79 16.72
CA GLU A 541 10.88 7.89 16.05
C GLU A 541 11.59 6.73 15.36
N TYR A 542 10.92 5.56 15.31
CA TYR A 542 11.41 4.39 14.60
C TYR A 542 10.97 4.44 13.14
N THR A 543 11.92 4.55 12.24
CA THR A 543 11.68 4.40 10.79
C THR A 543 12.22 3.08 10.26
N LYS A 544 12.97 2.33 11.08
CA LYS A 544 13.60 1.05 10.73
C LYS A 544 13.43 0.03 11.84
N PHE A 545 13.32 -1.25 11.43
CA PHE A 545 13.34 -2.36 12.36
C PHE A 545 14.74 -2.56 12.95
N LYS A 546 14.86 -2.58 14.26
CA LYS A 546 16.14 -2.80 14.95
C LYS A 546 16.43 -4.27 15.28
N GLY A 547 15.61 -5.21 14.84
CA GLY A 547 15.93 -6.64 14.76
C GLY A 547 16.39 -7.34 16.05
N THR A 548 16.11 -6.81 17.24
CA THR A 548 16.48 -7.47 18.49
C THR A 548 15.27 -8.19 19.08
N PRO A 549 15.46 -9.35 19.75
CA PRO A 549 14.36 -10.06 20.42
C PRO A 549 13.60 -9.22 21.45
N TYR A 550 14.25 -8.17 21.98
CA TYR A 550 13.73 -7.30 23.05
C TYR A 550 13.48 -5.87 22.58
N TRP A 551 13.28 -5.65 21.29
CA TRP A 551 13.21 -4.32 20.72
C TRP A 551 12.14 -3.41 21.36
N TYR A 552 10.99 -3.92 21.76
CA TYR A 552 9.97 -3.15 22.48
C TYR A 552 10.20 -3.08 23.99
N ASP A 553 11.09 -3.94 24.52
CA ASP A 553 11.53 -3.95 25.91
C ASP A 553 12.94 -3.43 26.09
N SER A 554 13.62 -3.10 25.03
CA SER A 554 14.98 -2.57 25.07
C SER A 554 14.97 -1.23 25.79
N THR A 555 14.75 -1.35 27.07
CA THR A 555 14.87 -0.27 27.99
C THR A 555 16.34 0.02 28.19
N GLY A 556 16.71 1.25 28.07
CA GLY A 556 18.00 1.70 28.52
C GLY A 556 19.10 1.75 27.49
N THR A 557 18.86 1.46 26.24
CA THR A 557 19.78 1.90 25.20
C THR A 557 19.31 3.24 24.67
N GLN A 558 20.23 4.14 24.43
CA GLN A 558 19.96 5.46 23.85
C GLN A 558 19.22 5.36 22.50
N ASP A 559 19.28 4.19 21.90
CA ASP A 559 18.67 3.87 20.61
C ASP A 559 17.19 3.51 20.70
N THR A 560 16.65 3.38 21.88
CA THR A 560 15.24 3.10 22.17
C THR A 560 14.54 4.34 22.68
N ALA A 561 14.94 5.49 22.17
CA ALA A 561 14.25 6.72 22.47
C ALA A 561 12.75 6.50 22.23
N LYS A 562 12.00 6.58 23.31
CA LYS A 562 10.54 6.51 23.27
C LYS A 562 10.04 7.75 22.56
N VAL A 563 9.01 7.58 21.76
CA VAL A 563 8.33 8.73 21.18
C VAL A 563 7.55 9.43 22.28
N CYS A 564 8.18 10.40 22.91
CA CYS A 564 7.57 11.25 23.92
C CYS A 564 7.51 12.68 23.39
N SER A 565 6.37 13.34 23.55
CA SER A 565 6.20 14.71 23.06
C SER A 565 6.85 15.71 24.02
N ASP A 566 7.66 16.61 23.47
CA ASP A 566 8.18 17.78 24.19
C ASP A 566 7.11 18.88 24.29
N ASN A 567 6.27 19.03 23.25
CA ASN A 567 5.15 19.95 23.20
C ASN A 567 3.92 19.28 22.61
N LEU A 568 2.76 19.77 23.00
CA LEU A 568 1.48 19.48 22.35
C LEU A 568 0.98 20.76 21.69
N PHE A 569 0.31 20.60 20.56
CA PHE A 569 -0.28 21.70 19.81
C PHE A 569 -1.53 21.24 19.06
N ALA A 570 -2.38 22.21 18.74
CA ALA A 570 -3.52 22.00 17.85
C ALA A 570 -3.49 22.98 16.69
N ILE A 571 -3.87 22.50 15.52
CA ILE A 571 -4.00 23.28 14.30
C ILE A 571 -5.38 23.04 13.67
N ASP A 572 -5.90 24.04 13.02
CA ASP A 572 -7.07 23.90 12.16
C ASP A 572 -6.70 22.99 10.97
N ARG A 573 -7.41 21.89 10.80
CA ARG A 573 -7.08 20.86 9.78
C ARG A 573 -7.34 21.30 8.33
N GLN A 574 -8.07 22.38 8.12
CA GLN A 574 -8.33 22.92 6.78
C GLN A 574 -7.29 23.97 6.42
N THR A 575 -7.02 24.91 7.31
CA THR A 575 -6.15 26.05 7.05
C THR A 575 -4.70 25.83 7.47
N GLY A 576 -4.44 24.92 8.39
CA GLY A 576 -3.13 24.71 9.01
C GLY A 576 -2.75 25.77 10.04
N ARG A 577 -3.69 26.66 10.41
CA ARG A 577 -3.44 27.73 11.37
C ARG A 577 -3.36 27.15 12.78
N LYS A 578 -2.28 27.49 13.49
CA LYS A 578 -2.13 27.12 14.91
C LYS A 578 -3.29 27.73 15.73
N GLN A 579 -3.89 26.92 16.59
CA GLN A 579 -4.94 27.34 17.52
C GLN A 579 -4.37 27.56 18.92
N TRP A 580 -3.54 26.65 19.39
CA TRP A 580 -2.79 26.79 20.66
C TRP A 580 -1.50 25.96 20.63
#